data_c0acc7208737939c5464c4187803ba0e
#
_entry.id   c0acc7208737939c5464c4187803ba0e
#
_cell.length_a   1.000
_cell.length_b   1.000
_cell.length_c   1.000
_cell.angle_alpha   90.00
_cell.angle_beta   90.00
_cell.angle_gamma   90.00
#
_symmetry.space_group_name_H-M   'P 1'
#
loop_
_entity.id
_entity.type
_entity.pdbx_description
1 polymer ?
#
loop_
_entity_poly.entity_id
_entity_poly.type
_entity_poly.pdbx_seq_one_letter_code
_entity_poly.pdbx_strand_id
1 'polypeptide(L)'
;MRTKKTVFSILVVFFGGWSYAQEPFTYQTPPKAIADLVNVPLTPSIMLSPSNEQVVVMKRPDMSGIDELSQSELRIAGLRINPRTNGRSRSSYYSALSIRPVRRGKEVKVSGLPANPKISNVSWSPNGKHLAFTVTSNENISLWIANTKKGKAKQTMKNSLNAAYGIPFRWLSDSKGLVAF
;
A
#
# COMPACT_ATOMS: atom_id res chain seq x y z
N MET A 1 19.59 66.70 -32.23
CA MET A 1 18.57 65.75 -31.66
C MET A 1 18.93 64.29 -31.92
N ARG A 2 20.20 63.88 -31.85
CA ARG A 2 20.67 62.51 -32.18
C ARG A 2 21.31 61.75 -31.00
N THR A 3 21.59 62.40 -29.87
CA THR A 3 22.31 61.83 -28.73
C THR A 3 21.44 61.12 -27.68
N LYS A 4 20.13 61.39 -27.65
CA LYS A 4 19.23 60.77 -26.63
C LYS A 4 18.81 59.32 -26.96
N LYS A 5 18.86 58.90 -28.25
CA LYS A 5 18.48 57.54 -28.63
C LYS A 5 19.56 56.49 -28.32
N THR A 6 20.84 56.89 -28.36
CA THR A 6 21.99 55.99 -28.17
C THR A 6 22.18 55.61 -26.71
N VAL A 7 21.88 56.53 -25.78
CA VAL A 7 21.99 56.29 -24.32
C VAL A 7 20.90 55.32 -23.84
N PHE A 8 19.70 55.36 -24.43
CA PHE A 8 18.61 54.46 -24.07
C PHE A 8 18.86 53.01 -24.53
N SER A 9 19.50 52.85 -25.70
CA SER A 9 19.87 51.51 -26.21
C SER A 9 20.96 50.82 -25.39
N ILE A 10 21.90 51.59 -24.81
CA ILE A 10 22.98 51.06 -23.97
C ILE A 10 22.42 50.62 -22.60
N LEU A 11 21.42 51.33 -22.07
CA LEU A 11 20.81 50.99 -20.78
C LEU A 11 20.02 49.66 -20.78
N VAL A 12 19.40 49.33 -21.91
CA VAL A 12 18.65 48.09 -22.08
C VAL A 12 19.56 46.83 -22.16
N VAL A 13 20.78 47.00 -22.73
CA VAL A 13 21.77 45.92 -22.83
C VAL A 13 22.39 45.54 -21.46
N PHE A 14 22.47 46.48 -20.51
CA PHE A 14 23.07 46.24 -19.19
C PHE A 14 22.13 45.54 -18.22
N PHE A 15 20.79 45.55 -18.44
CA PHE A 15 19.83 44.83 -17.59
C PHE A 15 19.57 43.37 -18.02
N GLY A 16 20.05 42.95 -19.19
CA GLY A 16 19.82 41.60 -19.72
C GLY A 16 20.75 40.49 -19.19
N GLY A 17 21.72 40.83 -18.33
CA GLY A 17 22.85 39.93 -18.06
C GLY A 17 22.80 39.15 -16.71
N TRP A 18 21.78 39.29 -15.88
CA TRP A 18 21.76 38.64 -14.55
C TRP A 18 20.58 37.69 -14.38
N SER A 19 20.36 36.81 -15.34
CA SER A 19 19.58 35.60 -15.08
C SER A 19 20.53 34.52 -14.55
N TYR A 20 20.78 34.50 -13.27
CA TYR A 20 21.34 33.32 -12.62
C TYR A 20 20.26 32.23 -12.75
N ALA A 21 20.46 31.30 -13.66
CA ALA A 21 19.73 30.04 -13.64
C ALA A 21 20.04 29.37 -12.28
N GLN A 22 19.01 29.15 -11.48
CA GLN A 22 19.15 28.39 -10.24
C GLN A 22 19.80 27.06 -10.60
N GLU A 23 20.94 26.75 -10.01
CA GLU A 23 21.53 25.42 -10.14
C GLU A 23 20.48 24.38 -9.75
N PRO A 24 20.31 23.30 -10.53
CA PRO A 24 19.38 22.26 -10.15
C PRO A 24 19.78 21.70 -8.80
N PHE A 25 18.94 21.87 -7.80
CA PHE A 25 19.16 21.29 -6.49
C PHE A 25 19.19 19.78 -6.64
N THR A 26 20.37 19.19 -6.55
CA THR A 26 20.52 17.75 -6.51
C THR A 26 20.17 17.28 -5.10
N TYR A 27 19.14 16.42 -4.97
CA TYR A 27 18.83 15.80 -3.69
C TYR A 27 20.04 15.04 -3.17
N GLN A 28 20.52 15.43 -2.00
CA GLN A 28 21.62 14.73 -1.36
C GLN A 28 21.11 13.50 -0.64
N THR A 29 21.79 12.38 -0.83
CA THR A 29 21.49 11.18 -0.06
C THR A 29 22.01 11.39 1.37
N PRO A 30 21.18 11.20 2.41
CA PRO A 30 21.62 11.34 3.79
C PRO A 30 22.69 10.28 4.12
N PRO A 31 23.52 10.50 5.15
CA PRO A 31 24.47 9.50 5.64
C PRO A 31 23.77 8.17 5.89
N LYS A 32 24.48 7.06 5.60
CA LYS A 32 23.90 5.70 5.67
C LYS A 32 23.20 5.41 7.01
N ALA A 33 23.77 5.85 8.13
CA ALA A 33 23.17 5.63 9.45
C ALA A 33 21.79 6.28 9.59
N ILE A 34 21.58 7.46 9.00
CA ILE A 34 20.28 8.15 9.00
C ILE A 34 19.33 7.48 8.02
N ALA A 35 19.80 7.11 6.82
CA ALA A 35 19.01 6.39 5.84
C ALA A 35 18.50 5.04 6.40
N ASP A 36 19.37 4.30 7.10
CA ASP A 36 19.02 3.02 7.73
C ASP A 36 17.93 3.20 8.81
N LEU A 37 17.96 4.28 9.60
CA LEU A 37 16.92 4.58 10.60
C LEU A 37 15.56 4.88 9.95
N VAL A 38 15.55 5.60 8.84
CA VAL A 38 14.32 5.93 8.12
C VAL A 38 13.72 4.70 7.43
N ASN A 39 14.57 3.79 6.96
CA ASN A 39 14.17 2.59 6.23
C ASN A 39 13.96 1.35 7.13
N VAL A 40 13.88 1.53 8.45
CA VAL A 40 13.59 0.41 9.36
C VAL A 40 12.18 -0.13 9.11
N PRO A 41 12.03 -1.45 8.87
CA PRO A 41 10.71 -2.06 8.72
C PRO A 41 9.83 -1.80 9.93
N LEU A 42 8.57 -1.42 9.68
CA LEU A 42 7.60 -1.18 10.74
C LEU A 42 7.31 -2.48 11.50
N THR A 43 7.03 -2.34 12.80
CA THR A 43 6.60 -3.47 13.64
C THR A 43 5.42 -4.21 12.98
N PRO A 44 5.50 -5.53 12.78
CA PRO A 44 4.40 -6.30 12.20
C PRO A 44 3.13 -6.21 13.03
N SER A 45 1.98 -6.21 12.38
CA SER A 45 0.70 -6.40 13.05
C SER A 45 0.46 -7.88 13.30
N ILE A 46 -0.23 -8.23 14.38
CA ILE A 46 -0.59 -9.60 14.70
C ILE A 46 -2.08 -9.73 14.94
N MET A 47 -2.66 -10.90 14.63
CA MET A 47 -4.04 -11.22 14.96
C MET A 47 -4.14 -12.70 15.35
N LEU A 48 -4.75 -12.96 16.50
CA LEU A 48 -5.01 -14.31 17.01
C LEU A 48 -6.11 -15.02 16.21
N SER A 49 -5.97 -16.33 16.07
CA SER A 49 -7.05 -17.19 15.57
C SER A 49 -8.21 -17.26 16.57
N PRO A 50 -9.42 -17.64 16.12
CA PRO A 50 -10.56 -17.79 17.03
C PRO A 50 -10.34 -18.79 18.16
N SER A 51 -9.49 -19.81 17.96
CA SER A 51 -9.11 -20.79 18.99
C SER A 51 -7.95 -20.34 19.88
N ASN A 52 -7.35 -19.17 19.63
CA ASN A 52 -6.13 -18.66 20.28
C ASN A 52 -4.90 -19.58 20.18
N GLU A 53 -4.91 -20.55 19.26
CA GLU A 53 -3.81 -21.49 19.07
C GLU A 53 -2.76 -20.99 18.07
N GLN A 54 -3.16 -20.10 17.16
CA GLN A 54 -2.33 -19.57 16.08
C GLN A 54 -2.41 -18.05 16.03
N VAL A 55 -1.35 -17.44 15.49
CA VAL A 55 -1.32 -16.03 15.15
C VAL A 55 -0.97 -15.88 13.67
N VAL A 56 -1.61 -14.93 13.01
CA VAL A 56 -1.11 -14.40 11.74
C VAL A 56 -0.26 -13.17 12.04
N VAL A 57 0.93 -13.16 11.47
CA VAL A 57 1.87 -12.03 11.50
C VAL A 57 1.81 -11.36 10.14
N MET A 58 1.48 -10.09 10.13
CA MET A 58 1.26 -9.27 8.93
C MET A 58 2.39 -8.26 8.83
N LYS A 59 3.30 -8.46 7.86
CA LYS A 59 4.44 -7.56 7.64
C LYS A 59 3.95 -6.26 7.04
N ARG A 60 4.37 -5.13 7.63
CA ARG A 60 4.06 -3.80 7.13
C ARG A 60 5.23 -3.27 6.30
N PRO A 61 4.98 -2.64 5.14
CA PRO A 61 6.02 -1.91 4.42
C PRO A 61 6.45 -0.67 5.21
N ASP A 62 7.62 -0.16 4.91
CA ASP A 62 8.19 0.99 5.59
C ASP A 62 7.40 2.26 5.31
N MET A 63 7.23 2.57 4.03
CA MET A 63 6.54 3.77 3.55
C MET A 63 5.68 3.43 2.32
N SER A 64 4.65 4.24 2.08
CA SER A 64 3.89 4.19 0.82
C SER A 64 4.76 4.75 -0.30
N GLY A 65 4.84 4.02 -1.41
CA GLY A 65 5.55 4.49 -2.60
C GLY A 65 4.86 5.67 -3.27
N ILE A 66 5.60 6.40 -4.10
CA ILE A 66 5.07 7.53 -4.85
C ILE A 66 4.00 7.11 -5.84
N ASP A 67 4.08 5.88 -6.35
CA ASP A 67 3.07 5.24 -7.20
C ASP A 67 1.69 5.17 -6.52
N GLU A 68 1.66 4.91 -5.21
CA GLU A 68 0.44 4.91 -4.42
C GLU A 68 -0.08 6.33 -4.17
N LEU A 69 0.83 7.25 -3.83
CA LEU A 69 0.47 8.63 -3.50
C LEU A 69 0.02 9.44 -4.71
N SER A 70 0.46 9.08 -5.91
CA SER A 70 0.12 9.76 -7.18
C SER A 70 -1.17 9.26 -7.82
N GLN A 71 -1.82 8.22 -7.28
CA GLN A 71 -3.06 7.70 -7.83
C GLN A 71 -4.21 8.71 -7.73
N SER A 72 -5.08 8.69 -8.74
CA SER A 72 -6.30 9.51 -8.76
C SER A 72 -7.18 9.15 -7.57
N GLU A 73 -7.75 10.17 -6.91
CA GLU A 73 -8.71 9.97 -5.84
C GLU A 73 -9.97 10.79 -6.03
N LEU A 74 -11.10 10.23 -5.69
CA LEU A 74 -12.37 10.92 -5.52
C LEU A 74 -12.58 11.23 -4.04
N ARG A 75 -13.02 12.45 -3.75
CA ARG A 75 -13.37 12.90 -2.40
C ARG A 75 -14.88 13.09 -2.32
N ILE A 76 -15.55 12.15 -1.69
CA ILE A 76 -17.01 12.13 -1.61
C ILE A 76 -17.41 11.97 -0.14
N ALA A 77 -18.12 12.94 0.40
CA ALA A 77 -18.65 12.92 1.78
C ALA A 77 -17.61 12.49 2.84
N GLY A 78 -16.38 13.02 2.74
CA GLY A 78 -15.27 12.67 3.67
C GLY A 78 -14.54 11.37 3.35
N LEU A 79 -15.00 10.59 2.39
CA LEU A 79 -14.29 9.41 1.90
C LEU A 79 -13.30 9.78 0.79
N ARG A 80 -12.16 9.11 0.78
CA ARG A 80 -11.19 9.14 -0.31
C ARG A 80 -11.19 7.79 -1.00
N ILE A 81 -11.64 7.77 -2.24
CA ILE A 81 -11.88 6.54 -3.01
C ILE A 81 -10.98 6.57 -4.24
N ASN A 82 -10.32 5.45 -4.50
CA ASN A 82 -9.64 5.22 -5.77
C ASN A 82 -10.66 4.74 -6.81
N PRO A 83 -10.98 5.53 -7.85
CA PRO A 83 -12.01 5.18 -8.83
C PRO A 83 -11.66 3.97 -9.70
N ARG A 84 -10.38 3.59 -9.79
CA ARG A 84 -9.95 2.41 -10.56
C ARG A 84 -10.24 1.11 -9.85
N THR A 85 -10.05 1.09 -8.52
CA THR A 85 -10.14 -0.13 -7.72
C THR A 85 -11.44 -0.25 -6.94
N ASN A 86 -12.23 0.82 -6.82
CA ASN A 86 -13.37 0.92 -5.90
C ASN A 86 -12.99 0.62 -4.45
N GLY A 87 -11.77 1.01 -4.07
CA GLY A 87 -11.25 0.91 -2.73
C GLY A 87 -10.90 2.26 -2.14
N ARG A 88 -10.53 2.28 -0.86
CA ARG A 88 -10.01 3.50 -0.23
C ARG A 88 -8.65 3.86 -0.82
N SER A 89 -8.46 5.13 -1.20
CA SER A 89 -7.15 5.63 -1.57
C SER A 89 -6.28 5.88 -0.34
N ARG A 90 -4.94 5.87 -0.52
CA ARG A 90 -3.93 6.10 0.53
C ARG A 90 -4.06 5.13 1.71
N SER A 91 -4.46 3.90 1.42
CA SER A 91 -4.60 2.84 2.43
C SER A 91 -3.25 2.23 2.78
N SER A 92 -3.11 1.81 4.03
CA SER A 92 -1.97 0.98 4.44
C SER A 92 -2.21 -0.47 4.04
N TYR A 93 -1.16 -1.12 3.54
CA TYR A 93 -1.20 -2.51 3.11
C TYR A 93 -0.18 -3.34 3.87
N TYR A 94 -0.41 -4.63 3.92
CA TYR A 94 0.60 -5.62 4.34
C TYR A 94 1.31 -6.17 3.11
N SER A 95 2.62 -6.36 3.22
CA SER A 95 3.46 -6.90 2.13
C SER A 95 3.67 -8.41 2.20
N ALA A 96 3.43 -9.03 3.35
CA ALA A 96 3.52 -10.47 3.53
C ALA A 96 2.70 -10.93 4.73
N LEU A 97 2.29 -12.20 4.69
CA LEU A 97 1.61 -12.88 5.78
C LEU A 97 2.39 -14.12 6.18
N SER A 98 2.46 -14.39 7.47
CA SER A 98 2.93 -15.68 7.98
C SER A 98 2.05 -16.12 9.16
N ILE A 99 1.97 -17.42 9.37
CA ILE A 99 1.14 -18.05 10.39
C ILE A 99 2.04 -18.86 11.28
N ARG A 100 1.92 -18.70 12.57
CA ARG A 100 2.68 -19.49 13.53
C ARG A 100 1.81 -19.90 14.73
N PRO A 101 2.10 -21.01 15.40
CA PRO A 101 1.48 -21.35 16.65
C PRO A 101 1.80 -20.29 17.72
N VAL A 102 0.87 -20.03 18.64
CA VAL A 102 1.10 -19.18 19.82
C VAL A 102 2.16 -19.79 20.72
N ARG A 103 2.12 -21.11 20.87
CA ARG A 103 3.16 -21.87 21.57
C ARG A 103 4.30 -22.20 20.59
N ARG A 104 5.28 -22.99 21.03
CA ARG A 104 6.40 -23.42 20.20
C ARG A 104 5.93 -24.12 18.91
N GLY A 105 6.52 -23.80 17.79
CA GLY A 105 6.19 -24.40 16.50
C GLY A 105 6.82 -23.67 15.32
N LYS A 106 6.69 -24.27 14.14
CA LYS A 106 7.25 -23.73 12.91
C LYS A 106 6.33 -22.66 12.31
N GLU A 107 6.93 -21.56 11.86
CA GLU A 107 6.25 -20.52 11.10
C GLU A 107 6.00 -20.98 9.65
N VAL A 108 4.79 -20.75 9.16
CA VAL A 108 4.36 -21.06 7.80
C VAL A 108 4.13 -19.74 7.05
N LYS A 109 4.96 -19.43 6.08
CA LYS A 109 4.80 -18.26 5.21
C LYS A 109 3.66 -18.50 4.21
N VAL A 110 2.83 -17.48 4.02
CA VAL A 110 1.78 -17.52 2.99
C VAL A 110 2.41 -17.32 1.62
N SER A 111 2.16 -18.26 0.72
CA SER A 111 2.72 -18.34 -0.63
C SER A 111 1.61 -18.38 -1.70
N GLY A 112 1.98 -18.23 -2.96
CA GLY A 112 1.04 -18.20 -4.10
C GLY A 112 0.44 -16.82 -4.35
N LEU A 113 0.97 -15.78 -3.73
CA LEU A 113 0.59 -14.39 -3.95
C LEU A 113 1.35 -13.78 -5.14
N PRO A 114 0.82 -12.73 -5.77
CA PRO A 114 1.55 -11.97 -6.78
C PRO A 114 2.81 -11.30 -6.18
N ALA A 115 3.70 -10.81 -7.02
CA ALA A 115 4.84 -10.04 -6.57
C ALA A 115 4.38 -8.73 -5.89
N ASN A 116 5.04 -8.34 -4.79
CA ASN A 116 4.75 -7.14 -4.00
C ASN A 116 3.25 -6.95 -3.71
N PRO A 117 2.59 -7.92 -3.05
CA PRO A 117 1.15 -7.89 -2.86
C PRO A 117 0.75 -6.76 -1.91
N LYS A 118 -0.29 -6.00 -2.26
CA LYS A 118 -0.94 -5.03 -1.37
C LYS A 118 -2.09 -5.71 -0.65
N ILE A 119 -1.81 -6.31 0.52
CA ILE A 119 -2.76 -7.13 1.28
C ILE A 119 -3.52 -6.27 2.28
N SER A 120 -4.85 -6.46 2.36
CA SER A 120 -5.72 -5.79 3.33
C SER A 120 -6.83 -6.72 3.82
N ASN A 121 -7.62 -6.24 4.78
CA ASN A 121 -8.83 -6.92 5.26
C ASN A 121 -8.61 -8.39 5.64
N VAL A 122 -7.50 -8.69 6.35
CA VAL A 122 -7.19 -10.06 6.77
C VAL A 122 -8.21 -10.52 7.82
N SER A 123 -8.79 -11.70 7.62
CA SER A 123 -9.80 -12.28 8.51
C SER A 123 -9.67 -13.78 8.60
N TRP A 124 -9.72 -14.31 9.83
CA TRP A 124 -9.78 -15.75 10.09
C TRP A 124 -11.17 -16.32 9.77
N SER A 125 -11.21 -17.52 9.22
CA SER A 125 -12.45 -18.30 9.23
C SER A 125 -12.84 -18.63 10.67
N PRO A 126 -14.15 -18.77 11.00
CA PRO A 126 -14.59 -19.11 12.36
C PRO A 126 -13.92 -20.36 12.95
N ASN A 127 -13.62 -21.36 12.11
CA ASN A 127 -12.92 -22.58 12.54
C ASN A 127 -11.38 -22.49 12.54
N GLY A 128 -10.78 -21.32 12.24
CA GLY A 128 -9.34 -21.08 12.22
C GLY A 128 -8.54 -21.81 11.13
N LYS A 129 -9.18 -22.53 10.20
CA LYS A 129 -8.48 -23.33 9.19
C LYS A 129 -8.08 -22.54 7.95
N HIS A 130 -8.66 -21.37 7.74
CA HIS A 130 -8.42 -20.50 6.59
C HIS A 130 -8.25 -19.04 7.00
N LEU A 131 -7.49 -18.30 6.20
CA LEU A 131 -7.42 -16.84 6.22
C LEU A 131 -8.02 -16.34 4.91
N ALA A 132 -8.96 -15.41 4.98
CA ALA A 132 -9.40 -14.61 3.85
C ALA A 132 -8.77 -13.23 3.94
N PHE A 133 -8.44 -12.65 2.80
CA PHE A 133 -7.89 -11.31 2.70
C PHE A 133 -8.08 -10.77 1.28
N THR A 134 -7.97 -9.46 1.15
CA THR A 134 -7.98 -8.80 -0.15
C THR A 134 -6.58 -8.50 -0.62
N VAL A 135 -6.38 -8.57 -1.93
CA VAL A 135 -5.17 -8.08 -2.60
C VAL A 135 -5.58 -7.02 -3.60
N THR A 136 -5.02 -5.83 -3.45
CA THR A 136 -5.27 -4.69 -4.33
C THR A 136 -4.23 -4.64 -5.42
N SER A 137 -4.68 -4.62 -6.67
CA SER A 137 -3.86 -4.33 -7.85
C SER A 137 -4.05 -2.85 -8.27
N ASN A 138 -3.51 -2.47 -9.42
CA ASN A 138 -3.71 -1.11 -9.94
C ASN A 138 -5.15 -0.88 -10.46
N GLU A 139 -5.93 -1.92 -10.70
CA GLU A 139 -7.24 -1.83 -11.36
C GLU A 139 -8.37 -2.51 -10.59
N ASN A 140 -8.05 -3.36 -9.64
CA ASN A 140 -9.09 -4.11 -8.92
C ASN A 140 -8.65 -4.52 -7.51
N ILE A 141 -9.64 -4.97 -6.73
CA ILE A 141 -9.46 -5.62 -5.44
C ILE A 141 -9.98 -7.04 -5.58
N SER A 142 -9.14 -8.01 -5.32
CA SER A 142 -9.44 -9.44 -5.43
C SER A 142 -9.48 -10.13 -4.06
N LEU A 143 -10.35 -11.14 -3.94
CA LEU A 143 -10.48 -11.96 -2.74
C LEU A 143 -9.58 -13.18 -2.83
N TRP A 144 -8.82 -13.41 -1.77
CA TRP A 144 -7.88 -14.52 -1.64
C TRP A 144 -8.16 -15.33 -0.38
N ILE A 145 -7.94 -16.61 -0.46
CA ILE A 145 -8.02 -17.53 0.69
C ILE A 145 -6.71 -18.30 0.81
N ALA A 146 -6.14 -18.32 2.01
CA ALA A 146 -4.99 -19.14 2.35
C ALA A 146 -5.38 -20.26 3.31
N ASN A 147 -4.85 -21.47 3.08
CA ASN A 147 -4.94 -22.56 4.04
C ASN A 147 -3.90 -22.37 5.15
N THR A 148 -4.30 -22.39 6.41
CA THR A 148 -3.44 -22.06 7.54
C THR A 148 -2.36 -23.10 7.83
N LYS A 149 -2.60 -24.38 7.51
CA LYS A 149 -1.61 -25.44 7.70
C LYS A 149 -0.55 -25.47 6.60
N LYS A 150 -0.96 -25.23 5.34
CA LYS A 150 -0.07 -25.30 4.18
C LYS A 150 0.53 -23.95 3.78
N GLY A 151 -0.04 -22.85 4.24
CA GLY A 151 0.34 -21.50 3.83
C GLY A 151 0.07 -21.19 2.36
N LYS A 152 -0.66 -22.02 1.63
CA LYS A 152 -0.92 -21.83 0.22
C LYS A 152 -2.16 -20.98 0.02
N ALA A 153 -1.99 -19.81 -0.62
CA ALA A 153 -3.06 -18.91 -0.99
C ALA A 153 -3.50 -19.11 -2.43
N LYS A 154 -4.78 -18.85 -2.69
CA LYS A 154 -5.37 -18.81 -4.03
C LYS A 154 -6.39 -17.69 -4.13
N GLN A 155 -6.48 -17.09 -5.30
CA GLN A 155 -7.56 -16.15 -5.62
C GLN A 155 -8.88 -16.94 -5.78
N THR A 156 -9.94 -16.45 -5.14
CA THR A 156 -11.26 -17.13 -5.15
C THR A 156 -12.25 -16.49 -6.09
N MET A 157 -12.13 -15.20 -6.36
CA MET A 157 -13.02 -14.47 -7.25
C MET A 157 -12.23 -13.71 -8.30
N LYS A 158 -12.73 -13.73 -9.55
CA LYS A 158 -12.18 -12.94 -10.66
C LYS A 158 -12.75 -11.51 -10.68
N ASN A 159 -13.94 -11.32 -10.14
CA ASN A 159 -14.60 -10.01 -10.13
C ASN A 159 -13.95 -9.08 -9.10
N SER A 160 -13.95 -7.80 -9.42
CA SER A 160 -13.49 -6.78 -8.50
C SER A 160 -14.46 -6.63 -7.32
N LEU A 161 -13.90 -6.51 -6.12
CA LEU A 161 -14.67 -6.21 -4.92
C LEU A 161 -14.81 -4.70 -4.74
N ASN A 162 -15.91 -4.28 -4.11
CA ASN A 162 -16.09 -2.89 -3.70
C ASN A 162 -15.70 -2.73 -2.22
N ALA A 163 -14.53 -2.13 -1.98
CA ALA A 163 -14.01 -1.84 -0.64
C ALA A 163 -14.02 -0.34 -0.30
N ALA A 164 -14.81 0.47 -1.01
CA ALA A 164 -14.92 1.90 -0.74
C ALA A 164 -15.47 2.18 0.66
N TYR A 165 -16.38 1.31 1.14
CA TYR A 165 -17.04 1.46 2.42
C TYR A 165 -16.89 0.21 3.30
N GLY A 166 -15.68 -0.02 3.83
CA GLY A 166 -15.44 -1.09 4.80
C GLY A 166 -14.86 -2.38 4.21
N ILE A 167 -15.03 -3.48 4.95
CA ILE A 167 -14.51 -4.80 4.58
C ILE A 167 -15.45 -5.41 3.54
N PRO A 168 -14.96 -5.78 2.33
CA PRO A 168 -15.82 -6.18 1.23
C PRO A 168 -16.22 -7.67 1.25
N PHE A 169 -16.05 -8.36 2.35
CA PHE A 169 -16.46 -9.75 2.51
C PHE A 169 -16.73 -10.12 3.96
N ARG A 170 -17.47 -11.20 4.18
CA ARG A 170 -17.67 -11.80 5.51
C ARG A 170 -17.70 -13.32 5.41
N TRP A 171 -17.13 -13.99 6.40
CA TRP A 171 -17.25 -15.43 6.55
C TRP A 171 -18.66 -15.82 6.98
N LEU A 172 -19.16 -16.94 6.46
CA LEU A 172 -20.32 -17.61 7.03
C LEU A 172 -19.90 -18.28 8.35
N SER A 173 -20.85 -18.40 9.29
CA SER A 173 -20.60 -18.95 10.61
C SER A 173 -20.14 -20.42 10.61
N ASP A 174 -20.55 -21.16 9.59
CA ASP A 174 -20.15 -22.55 9.38
C ASP A 174 -18.74 -22.72 8.75
N SER A 175 -18.07 -21.62 8.43
CA SER A 175 -16.76 -21.59 7.77
C SER A 175 -16.70 -22.22 6.37
N LYS A 176 -17.84 -22.55 5.75
CA LYS A 176 -17.87 -23.21 4.44
C LYS A 176 -17.86 -22.23 3.28
N GLY A 177 -18.22 -20.99 3.51
CA GLY A 177 -18.30 -19.98 2.47
C GLY A 177 -18.00 -18.56 2.96
N LEU A 178 -17.98 -17.65 1.99
CA LEU A 178 -17.85 -16.22 2.16
C LEU A 178 -18.95 -15.52 1.39
N VAL A 179 -19.48 -14.43 1.95
CA VAL A 179 -20.29 -13.46 1.21
C VAL A 179 -19.37 -12.30 0.85
N ALA A 180 -19.37 -11.88 -0.40
CA ALA A 180 -18.55 -10.78 -0.90
C ALA A 180 -19.43 -9.73 -1.59
N PHE A 181 -19.02 -8.46 -1.54
CA PHE A 181 -19.74 -7.30 -2.02
C PHE A 181 -19.01 -6.59 -3.15
#